data_2ec1e1ee6ac975c24bbc325e705c5ac0
#
_entry.id   2ec1e1ee6ac975c24bbc325e705c5ac0
#
_cell.length_a   1.000
_cell.length_b   1.000
_cell.length_c   1.000
_cell.angle_alpha   90.00
_cell.angle_beta   90.00
_cell.angle_gamma   90.00
#
_symmetry.space_group_name_H-M   'P 1'
#
loop_
_entity.id
_entity.type
_entity.pdbx_description
1 polymer ?
#
loop_
_entity_poly.entity_id
_entity_poly.type
_entity_poly.pdbx_seq_one_letter_code
_entity_poly.pdbx_strand_id
1 'polypeptide(L)'
;MNNKWDFDDENDRLVAYLPSFTYNDSVKLKEDINNAVRGKRIVYTLSEHTGALKDLGFSVEAETSGFFEGEKAIILTQYDKEERKNSKTKTENEEVLNRVREDSKQISQPCLYPVGLVQDRDLKSLAALYKKVFPKYPTNIFDPEALKKAAESDYLFAAVKNGGEVIAAASAMKTGYRSAEITDCAVKPDYRGNQLLHYLVLDLEEECRKEGINHIFSITRARSTGMNMTVKRLGYQYEGTLINNCIITSGFEDMNVWSQALK
;
A
#
# COMPACT_ATOMS: atom_id res chain seq x y z
N MET A 1 15.82 13.60 -6.12
CA MET A 1 14.89 12.45 -6.27
C MET A 1 14.88 12.00 -7.74
N ASN A 2 14.86 10.68 -7.99
CA ASN A 2 14.87 10.11 -9.34
C ASN A 2 13.47 9.64 -9.72
N ASN A 3 13.10 9.79 -11.01
CA ASN A 3 11.89 9.22 -11.56
C ASN A 3 11.97 7.68 -11.58
N LYS A 4 10.86 7.00 -11.26
CA LYS A 4 10.74 5.55 -11.32
C LYS A 4 9.51 5.18 -12.14
N TRP A 5 9.58 4.04 -12.85
CA TRP A 5 8.50 3.51 -13.68
C TRP A 5 8.34 2.03 -13.36
N ASP A 6 7.13 1.63 -13.04
CA ASP A 6 6.75 0.26 -12.74
C ASP A 6 5.65 -0.20 -13.71
N PHE A 7 5.89 -1.32 -14.39
CA PHE A 7 4.99 -1.92 -15.36
C PHE A 7 4.38 -3.17 -14.74
N ASP A 8 3.20 -3.01 -14.14
CA ASP A 8 2.48 -4.05 -13.42
C ASP A 8 1.45 -4.73 -14.33
N ASP A 9 1.92 -5.69 -15.11
CA ASP A 9 1.10 -6.42 -16.08
C ASP A 9 0.04 -7.31 -15.40
N GLU A 10 0.30 -7.77 -14.16
CA GLU A 10 -0.67 -8.57 -13.41
C GLU A 10 -1.92 -7.77 -13.03
N ASN A 11 -1.78 -6.48 -12.77
CA ASN A 11 -2.88 -5.58 -12.47
C ASN A 11 -3.27 -4.71 -13.67
N ASP A 12 -2.73 -4.97 -14.85
CA ASP A 12 -3.00 -4.22 -16.08
C ASP A 12 -2.85 -2.70 -15.84
N ARG A 13 -1.70 -2.28 -15.28
CA ARG A 13 -1.43 -0.88 -14.95
C ARG A 13 0.03 -0.48 -15.14
N LEU A 14 0.22 0.82 -15.39
CA LEU A 14 1.50 1.52 -15.28
C LEU A 14 1.47 2.36 -14.03
N VAL A 15 2.53 2.31 -13.21
CA VAL A 15 2.73 3.20 -12.07
C VAL A 15 4.01 3.99 -12.29
N ALA A 16 3.92 5.31 -12.28
CA ALA A 16 5.07 6.20 -12.42
C ALA A 16 5.20 7.12 -11.20
N TYR A 17 6.39 7.19 -10.65
CA TYR A 17 6.76 8.09 -9.57
C TYR A 17 7.63 9.19 -10.16
N LEU A 18 7.05 10.36 -10.35
CA LEU A 18 7.64 11.47 -11.10
C LEU A 18 7.75 12.72 -10.21
N PRO A 19 8.71 12.77 -9.26
CA PRO A 19 9.01 13.98 -8.51
C PRO A 19 9.46 15.14 -9.41
N SER A 20 9.95 14.85 -10.60
CA SER A 20 10.12 15.83 -11.71
C SER A 20 9.37 15.32 -12.94
N PHE A 21 8.80 16.24 -13.72
CA PHE A 21 8.05 15.89 -14.92
C PHE A 21 8.68 16.60 -16.14
N THR A 22 9.28 15.81 -17.02
CA THR A 22 10.02 16.29 -18.17
C THR A 22 9.25 16.07 -19.48
N TYR A 23 9.75 16.67 -20.58
CA TYR A 23 9.22 16.39 -21.92
C TYR A 23 9.29 14.89 -22.27
N ASN A 24 10.38 14.22 -21.91
CA ASN A 24 10.54 12.78 -22.17
C ASN A 24 9.50 11.93 -21.40
N ASP A 25 9.17 12.30 -20.16
CA ASP A 25 8.12 11.64 -19.39
C ASP A 25 6.75 11.82 -20.05
N SER A 26 6.48 13.03 -20.58
CA SER A 26 5.26 13.31 -21.35
C SER A 26 5.17 12.44 -22.62
N VAL A 27 6.27 12.31 -23.36
CA VAL A 27 6.33 11.47 -24.58
C VAL A 27 6.04 10.02 -24.21
N LYS A 28 6.71 9.48 -23.18
CA LYS A 28 6.53 8.09 -22.72
C LYS A 28 5.09 7.81 -22.29
N LEU A 29 4.44 8.72 -21.56
CA LEU A 29 3.03 8.58 -21.19
C LEU A 29 2.12 8.59 -22.42
N LYS A 30 2.35 9.52 -23.39
CA LYS A 30 1.57 9.59 -24.63
C LYS A 30 1.69 8.31 -25.45
N GLU A 31 2.86 7.72 -25.53
CA GLU A 31 3.09 6.46 -26.26
C GLU A 31 2.30 5.31 -25.59
N ASP A 32 2.34 5.20 -24.27
CA ASP A 32 1.57 4.17 -23.56
C ASP A 32 0.05 4.38 -23.73
N ILE A 33 -0.43 5.62 -23.68
CA ILE A 33 -1.84 5.98 -23.90
C ILE A 33 -2.27 5.61 -25.34
N ASN A 34 -1.51 6.08 -26.34
CA ASN A 34 -1.88 5.91 -27.75
C ASN A 34 -1.87 4.45 -28.20
N ASN A 35 -0.99 3.64 -27.63
CA ASN A 35 -0.89 2.22 -27.90
C ASN A 35 -1.86 1.36 -27.06
N ALA A 36 -2.63 1.97 -26.15
CA ALA A 36 -3.55 1.30 -25.24
C ALA A 36 -2.94 0.06 -24.54
N VAL A 37 -1.66 0.17 -24.16
CA VAL A 37 -0.88 -0.96 -23.65
C VAL A 37 -1.44 -1.44 -22.30
N ARG A 38 -1.95 -0.52 -21.48
CA ARG A 38 -2.46 -0.82 -20.13
C ARG A 38 -3.78 -0.13 -19.87
N GLY A 39 -4.64 -0.80 -19.11
CA GLY A 39 -5.98 -0.29 -18.79
C GLY A 39 -6.00 0.88 -17.80
N LYS A 40 -4.96 1.03 -16.95
CA LYS A 40 -4.84 2.14 -15.99
C LYS A 40 -3.42 2.68 -15.95
N ARG A 41 -3.25 3.99 -15.93
CA ARG A 41 -1.99 4.69 -15.67
C ARG A 41 -2.12 5.49 -14.39
N ILE A 42 -1.13 5.39 -13.51
CA ILE A 42 -1.09 6.03 -12.20
C ILE A 42 0.20 6.83 -12.11
N VAL A 43 0.10 8.12 -11.85
CA VAL A 43 1.26 8.99 -11.71
C VAL A 43 1.25 9.64 -10.34
N TYR A 44 2.28 9.39 -9.56
CA TYR A 44 2.62 10.11 -8.33
C TYR A 44 3.52 11.26 -8.71
N THR A 45 3.14 12.49 -8.39
CA THR A 45 3.93 13.68 -8.77
C THR A 45 3.74 14.82 -7.78
N LEU A 46 4.56 15.86 -7.89
CA LEU A 46 4.40 17.10 -7.12
C LEU A 46 3.26 17.95 -7.69
N SER A 47 2.67 18.83 -6.87
CA SER A 47 1.52 19.64 -7.22
C SER A 47 1.75 20.52 -8.47
N GLU A 48 2.97 21.01 -8.67
CA GLU A 48 3.36 21.86 -9.80
C GLU A 48 3.25 21.17 -11.17
N HIS A 49 3.29 19.83 -11.21
CA HIS A 49 3.21 19.06 -12.45
C HIS A 49 1.79 18.61 -12.80
N THR A 50 0.82 18.85 -11.91
CA THR A 50 -0.57 18.34 -12.10
C THR A 50 -1.26 18.95 -13.33
N GLY A 51 -0.97 20.21 -13.68
CA GLY A 51 -1.51 20.87 -14.87
C GLY A 51 -1.16 20.12 -16.15
N ALA A 52 0.13 19.86 -16.35
CA ALA A 52 0.62 19.15 -17.53
C ALA A 52 0.05 17.72 -17.66
N LEU A 53 -0.17 17.01 -16.53
CA LEU A 53 -0.79 15.69 -16.54
C LEU A 53 -2.29 15.76 -16.83
N LYS A 54 -3.01 16.79 -16.34
CA LYS A 54 -4.42 17.01 -16.69
C LYS A 54 -4.60 17.25 -18.19
N ASP A 55 -3.67 17.97 -18.83
CA ASP A 55 -3.66 18.19 -20.29
C ASP A 55 -3.45 16.85 -21.07
N LEU A 56 -2.91 15.82 -20.43
CA LEU A 56 -2.81 14.46 -20.95
C LEU A 56 -4.02 13.57 -20.62
N GLY A 57 -5.08 14.13 -20.03
CA GLY A 57 -6.30 13.41 -19.67
C GLY A 57 -6.27 12.70 -18.31
N PHE A 58 -5.28 12.99 -17.46
CA PHE A 58 -5.26 12.46 -16.09
C PHE A 58 -6.20 13.25 -15.17
N SER A 59 -6.74 12.57 -14.16
CA SER A 59 -7.54 13.16 -13.08
C SER A 59 -6.99 12.73 -11.71
N VAL A 60 -7.14 13.58 -10.70
CA VAL A 60 -6.69 13.28 -9.34
C VAL A 60 -7.65 12.27 -8.71
N GLU A 61 -7.11 11.20 -8.13
CA GLU A 61 -7.86 10.21 -7.33
C GLU A 61 -7.52 10.24 -5.85
N ALA A 62 -6.26 10.52 -5.52
CA ALA A 62 -5.79 10.53 -4.14
C ALA A 62 -4.57 11.44 -3.98
N GLU A 63 -4.12 11.56 -2.75
CA GLU A 63 -2.87 12.21 -2.37
C GLU A 63 -2.09 11.28 -1.45
N THR A 64 -0.82 11.58 -1.19
CA THR A 64 -0.05 10.92 -0.12
C THR A 64 0.86 11.97 0.51
N SER A 65 0.52 12.39 1.71
CA SER A 65 1.30 13.38 2.45
C SER A 65 2.70 12.85 2.74
N GLY A 66 3.71 13.68 2.49
CA GLY A 66 5.11 13.40 2.78
C GLY A 66 5.81 12.33 1.93
N PHE A 67 5.18 11.86 0.86
CA PHE A 67 5.70 10.76 0.03
C PHE A 67 7.08 11.06 -0.57
N PHE A 68 7.27 12.25 -1.13
CA PHE A 68 8.52 12.68 -1.75
C PHE A 68 9.38 13.49 -0.76
N GLU A 69 10.16 12.81 0.09
CA GLU A 69 11.08 13.44 1.04
C GLU A 69 10.42 14.51 1.94
N GLY A 70 9.16 14.31 2.31
CA GLY A 70 8.37 15.25 3.10
C GLY A 70 7.36 16.04 2.28
N GLU A 71 7.52 16.13 0.96
CA GLU A 71 6.57 16.77 0.07
C GLU A 71 5.41 15.81 -0.28
N LYS A 72 4.23 16.38 -0.46
CA LYS A 72 3.02 15.63 -0.82
C LYS A 72 3.10 15.14 -2.27
N ALA A 73 2.81 13.87 -2.49
CA ALA A 73 2.50 13.36 -3.81
C ALA A 73 1.02 13.56 -4.13
N ILE A 74 0.73 14.08 -5.32
CA ILE A 74 -0.60 14.05 -5.94
C ILE A 74 -0.66 12.79 -6.81
N ILE A 75 -1.69 11.98 -6.64
CA ILE A 75 -1.87 10.72 -7.38
C ILE A 75 -2.91 10.97 -8.45
N LEU A 76 -2.46 11.02 -9.70
CA LEU A 76 -3.34 11.19 -10.85
C LEU A 76 -3.45 9.88 -11.62
N THR A 77 -4.61 9.66 -12.20
CA THR A 77 -4.90 8.45 -12.96
C THR A 77 -5.52 8.78 -14.31
N GLN A 78 -5.24 7.92 -15.27
CA GLN A 78 -5.85 7.91 -16.60
C GLN A 78 -6.23 6.47 -16.94
N TYR A 79 -7.38 6.29 -17.56
CA TYR A 79 -7.96 5.00 -17.91
C TYR A 79 -8.08 4.86 -19.42
N ASP A 80 -7.80 3.65 -19.92
CA ASP A 80 -8.00 3.33 -21.33
C ASP A 80 -9.50 3.19 -21.68
N LYS A 81 -10.28 2.63 -20.76
CA LYS A 81 -11.72 2.39 -20.92
C LYS A 81 -12.53 2.97 -19.76
N GLU A 82 -13.66 3.57 -20.10
CA GLU A 82 -14.57 4.18 -19.12
C GLU A 82 -15.10 3.16 -18.11
N GLU A 83 -15.30 1.90 -18.52
CA GLU A 83 -15.76 0.84 -17.63
C GLU A 83 -14.80 0.59 -16.48
N ARG A 84 -13.48 0.74 -16.71
CA ARG A 84 -12.48 0.58 -15.65
C ARG A 84 -12.44 1.76 -14.67
N LYS A 85 -12.90 2.93 -15.07
CA LYS A 85 -13.05 4.09 -14.20
C LYS A 85 -14.25 3.96 -13.25
N ASN A 86 -15.21 3.10 -13.57
CA ASN A 86 -16.42 2.93 -12.79
C ASN A 86 -16.30 1.76 -11.81
N SER A 87 -16.24 2.07 -10.51
CA SER A 87 -16.22 1.05 -9.46
C SER A 87 -17.59 0.36 -9.35
N LYS A 88 -17.58 -0.99 -9.41
CA LYS A 88 -18.79 -1.81 -9.20
C LYS A 88 -19.15 -1.95 -7.73
N THR A 89 -18.26 -1.62 -6.83
CA THR A 89 -18.41 -1.77 -5.36
C THR A 89 -18.39 -0.43 -4.64
N LYS A 90 -18.65 0.67 -5.36
CA LYS A 90 -18.57 2.03 -4.81
C LYS A 90 -19.41 2.21 -3.55
N THR A 91 -20.67 1.80 -3.58
CA THR A 91 -21.60 1.95 -2.44
C THR A 91 -21.11 1.18 -1.22
N GLU A 92 -20.72 -0.09 -1.39
CA GLU A 92 -20.21 -0.91 -0.28
C GLU A 92 -18.90 -0.34 0.29
N ASN A 93 -18.02 0.19 -0.57
CA ASN A 93 -16.78 0.83 -0.15
C ASN A 93 -17.02 2.12 0.64
N GLU A 94 -17.99 2.93 0.23
CA GLU A 94 -18.43 4.14 0.94
C GLU A 94 -19.03 3.79 2.31
N GLU A 95 -19.84 2.74 2.41
CA GLU A 95 -20.38 2.25 3.69
C GLU A 95 -19.27 1.79 4.64
N VAL A 96 -18.26 1.07 4.13
CA VAL A 96 -17.08 0.69 4.93
C VAL A 96 -16.34 1.93 5.42
N LEU A 97 -16.07 2.88 4.53
CA LEU A 97 -15.35 4.11 4.88
C LEU A 97 -16.09 4.96 5.91
N ASN A 98 -17.42 5.09 5.78
CA ASN A 98 -18.25 5.80 6.75
C ASN A 98 -18.20 5.13 8.13
N ARG A 99 -18.35 3.80 8.20
CA ARG A 99 -18.20 3.04 9.44
C ARG A 99 -16.82 3.23 10.07
N VAL A 100 -15.78 3.30 9.26
CA VAL A 100 -14.40 3.54 9.73
C VAL A 100 -14.26 4.96 10.28
N ARG A 101 -14.84 5.96 9.61
CA ARG A 101 -14.81 7.37 10.07
C ARG A 101 -15.52 7.56 11.41
N GLU A 102 -16.64 6.89 11.61
CA GLU A 102 -17.43 6.95 12.85
C GLU A 102 -16.80 6.18 14.02
N ASP A 103 -15.83 5.29 13.76
CA ASP A 103 -15.19 4.51 14.82
C ASP A 103 -14.37 5.40 15.76
N SER A 104 -14.67 5.33 17.04
CA SER A 104 -13.99 6.06 18.11
C SER A 104 -13.18 5.17 19.05
N LYS A 105 -13.09 3.86 18.77
CA LYS A 105 -12.37 2.92 19.63
C LYS A 105 -10.86 3.18 19.59
N GLN A 106 -10.26 3.11 20.75
CA GLN A 106 -8.80 3.19 20.91
C GLN A 106 -8.19 1.78 21.00
N ILE A 107 -6.89 1.70 20.78
CA ILE A 107 -6.11 0.48 21.02
C ILE A 107 -6.03 0.32 22.54
N SER A 108 -6.66 -0.72 23.09
CA SER A 108 -6.93 -0.79 24.54
C SER A 108 -6.26 -1.95 25.27
N GLN A 109 -5.64 -2.89 24.56
CA GLN A 109 -5.08 -4.09 25.18
C GLN A 109 -3.60 -4.26 24.83
N PRO A 110 -2.73 -4.61 25.78
CA PRO A 110 -1.33 -4.92 25.47
C PRO A 110 -1.24 -6.18 24.59
N CYS A 111 -0.24 -6.23 23.71
CA CYS A 111 0.04 -7.45 22.95
C CYS A 111 0.51 -8.55 23.90
N LEU A 112 -0.18 -9.69 23.86
CA LEU A 112 0.16 -10.85 24.69
C LEU A 112 1.27 -11.72 24.11
N TYR A 113 1.73 -11.41 22.91
CA TYR A 113 2.70 -12.21 22.16
C TYR A 113 3.93 -11.36 21.80
N PRO A 114 5.12 -11.98 21.67
CA PRO A 114 6.31 -11.30 21.20
C PRO A 114 6.11 -10.70 19.80
N VAL A 115 6.42 -9.42 19.65
CA VAL A 115 6.45 -8.66 18.40
C VAL A 115 7.89 -8.33 18.08
N GLY A 116 8.28 -8.31 16.82
CA GLY A 116 9.59 -7.83 16.38
C GLY A 116 9.91 -8.21 14.95
N LEU A 117 11.06 -7.73 14.48
CA LEU A 117 11.51 -8.00 13.12
C LEU A 117 11.70 -9.49 12.85
N VAL A 118 11.35 -9.89 11.64
CA VAL A 118 11.54 -11.23 11.11
C VAL A 118 13.03 -11.49 10.92
N GLN A 119 13.50 -12.68 11.33
CA GLN A 119 14.85 -13.18 11.11
C GLN A 119 14.84 -14.31 10.08
N ASP A 120 16.01 -14.66 9.51
CA ASP A 120 16.14 -15.72 8.51
C ASP A 120 15.43 -17.03 8.92
N ARG A 121 15.52 -17.41 10.20
CA ARG A 121 14.87 -18.60 10.75
C ARG A 121 13.34 -18.54 10.71
N ASP A 122 12.74 -17.34 10.62
CA ASP A 122 11.30 -17.13 10.65
C ASP A 122 10.68 -17.17 9.24
N LEU A 123 11.48 -17.01 8.16
CA LEU A 123 11.03 -16.84 6.78
C LEU A 123 10.12 -17.98 6.29
N LYS A 124 10.43 -19.23 6.66
CA LYS A 124 9.56 -20.37 6.31
C LYS A 124 8.19 -20.28 6.97
N SER A 125 8.15 -19.87 8.24
CA SER A 125 6.90 -19.68 8.97
C SER A 125 6.11 -18.48 8.45
N LEU A 126 6.78 -17.39 8.06
CA LEU A 126 6.19 -16.23 7.42
C LEU A 126 5.54 -16.59 6.07
N ALA A 127 6.26 -17.27 5.19
CA ALA A 127 5.72 -17.75 3.92
C ALA A 127 4.50 -18.67 4.10
N ALA A 128 4.53 -19.53 5.13
CA ALA A 128 3.40 -20.41 5.47
C ALA A 128 2.18 -19.60 5.95
N LEU A 129 2.38 -18.54 6.75
CA LEU A 129 1.30 -17.63 7.14
C LEU A 129 0.66 -16.98 5.90
N TYR A 130 1.47 -16.42 5.00
CA TYR A 130 0.96 -15.77 3.79
C TYR A 130 0.17 -16.72 2.89
N LYS A 131 0.67 -17.96 2.67
CA LYS A 131 -0.07 -19.01 1.94
C LYS A 131 -1.42 -19.34 2.57
N LYS A 132 -1.51 -19.29 3.90
CA LYS A 132 -2.76 -19.57 4.61
C LYS A 132 -3.77 -18.43 4.51
N VAL A 133 -3.29 -17.18 4.46
CA VAL A 133 -4.14 -15.97 4.51
C VAL A 133 -4.52 -15.49 3.11
N PHE A 134 -3.62 -15.57 2.15
CA PHE A 134 -3.81 -15.04 0.80
C PHE A 134 -3.92 -16.17 -0.24
N PRO A 135 -5.06 -16.33 -0.91
CA PRO A 135 -5.21 -17.30 -2.00
C PRO A 135 -4.33 -16.96 -3.22
N LYS A 136 -4.15 -15.67 -3.49
CA LYS A 136 -3.29 -15.09 -4.51
C LYS A 136 -2.74 -13.76 -4.00
N TYR A 137 -1.50 -13.42 -4.40
CA TYR A 137 -0.88 -12.16 -4.04
C TYR A 137 -0.03 -11.64 -5.20
N PRO A 138 0.05 -10.31 -5.43
CA PRO A 138 0.77 -9.73 -6.57
C PRO A 138 2.28 -9.97 -6.56
N THR A 139 2.87 -10.10 -5.37
CA THR A 139 4.30 -10.34 -5.18
C THR A 139 4.55 -11.74 -4.65
N ASN A 140 5.76 -12.28 -4.89
CA ASN A 140 6.10 -13.64 -4.46
C ASN A 140 6.42 -13.73 -2.97
N ILE A 141 5.40 -13.48 -2.11
CA ILE A 141 5.53 -13.61 -0.65
C ILE A 141 5.36 -15.05 -0.13
N PHE A 142 5.15 -16.00 -1.03
CA PHE A 142 4.94 -17.41 -0.68
C PHE A 142 6.25 -18.22 -0.69
N ASP A 143 7.35 -17.63 -1.16
CA ASP A 143 8.66 -18.24 -1.22
C ASP A 143 9.60 -17.60 -0.19
N PRO A 144 10.17 -18.39 0.75
CA PRO A 144 11.11 -17.89 1.75
C PRO A 144 12.34 -17.19 1.15
N GLU A 145 12.85 -17.67 0.00
CA GLU A 145 14.01 -17.06 -0.67
C GLU A 145 13.67 -15.70 -1.29
N ALA A 146 12.46 -15.55 -1.83
CA ALA A 146 11.97 -14.25 -2.31
C ALA A 146 11.78 -13.26 -1.16
N LEU A 147 11.24 -13.71 -0.02
CA LEU A 147 11.11 -12.89 1.20
C LEU A 147 12.49 -12.44 1.72
N LYS A 148 13.48 -13.34 1.70
CA LYS A 148 14.86 -13.01 2.10
C LYS A 148 15.43 -11.91 1.22
N LYS A 149 15.35 -12.06 -0.10
CA LYS A 149 15.82 -11.04 -1.06
C LYS A 149 15.12 -9.69 -0.86
N ALA A 150 13.81 -9.69 -0.59
CA ALA A 150 13.07 -8.47 -0.29
C ALA A 150 13.56 -7.81 1.00
N ALA A 151 13.82 -8.58 2.07
CA ALA A 151 14.37 -8.07 3.33
C ALA A 151 15.79 -7.51 3.19
N GLU A 152 16.60 -8.06 2.30
CA GLU A 152 17.95 -7.57 1.97
C GLU A 152 17.95 -6.29 1.12
N SER A 153 16.78 -5.89 0.57
CA SER A 153 16.60 -4.70 -0.29
C SER A 153 15.73 -3.65 0.40
N ASP A 154 14.46 -3.62 0.04
CA ASP A 154 13.58 -2.48 0.37
C ASP A 154 12.51 -2.80 1.42
N TYR A 155 12.49 -4.03 1.97
CA TYR A 155 11.44 -4.44 2.92
C TYR A 155 11.96 -4.60 4.34
N LEU A 156 11.15 -4.14 5.30
CA LEU A 156 11.20 -4.56 6.71
C LEU A 156 10.00 -5.46 6.98
N PHE A 157 10.22 -6.65 7.51
CA PHE A 157 9.14 -7.56 7.91
C PHE A 157 9.08 -7.64 9.43
N ALA A 158 7.89 -7.40 10.01
CA ALA A 158 7.62 -7.63 11.42
C ALA A 158 6.64 -8.80 11.61
N ALA A 159 6.79 -9.54 12.68
CA ALA A 159 5.95 -10.68 12.99
C ALA A 159 5.57 -10.74 14.47
N VAL A 160 4.37 -11.24 14.73
CA VAL A 160 3.94 -11.75 16.03
C VAL A 160 4.09 -13.26 16.03
N LYS A 161 4.73 -13.80 17.09
CA LYS A 161 5.01 -15.23 17.20
C LYS A 161 4.34 -15.86 18.41
N ASN A 162 3.84 -17.08 18.25
CA ASN A 162 3.36 -17.92 19.34
C ASN A 162 4.00 -19.32 19.22
N GLY A 163 4.75 -19.77 20.25
CA GLY A 163 5.44 -21.06 20.24
C GLY A 163 6.43 -21.23 19.07
N GLY A 164 7.03 -20.15 18.57
CA GLY A 164 7.93 -20.17 17.42
C GLY A 164 7.23 -20.08 16.04
N GLU A 165 5.91 -20.15 15.99
CA GLU A 165 5.11 -19.98 14.78
C GLU A 165 4.74 -18.52 14.55
N VAL A 166 4.86 -18.03 13.32
CA VAL A 166 4.36 -16.69 12.91
C VAL A 166 2.84 -16.76 12.79
N ILE A 167 2.14 -15.99 13.63
CA ILE A 167 0.67 -15.96 13.70
C ILE A 167 0.08 -14.68 13.09
N ALA A 168 0.87 -13.61 13.02
CA ALA A 168 0.54 -12.39 12.30
C ALA A 168 1.83 -11.75 11.77
N ALA A 169 1.73 -11.02 10.67
CA ALA A 169 2.84 -10.30 10.07
C ALA A 169 2.35 -9.05 9.33
N ALA A 170 3.26 -8.10 9.16
CA ALA A 170 3.14 -6.95 8.27
C ALA A 170 4.53 -6.61 7.73
N SER A 171 4.59 -5.85 6.64
CA SER A 171 5.85 -5.32 6.12
C SER A 171 5.79 -3.80 5.90
N ALA A 172 6.96 -3.16 5.86
CA ALA A 172 7.14 -1.80 5.38
C ALA A 172 8.04 -1.86 4.14
N MET A 173 7.52 -1.45 3.00
CA MET A 173 8.24 -1.35 1.74
C MET A 173 8.75 0.08 1.56
N LYS A 174 10.08 0.25 1.54
CA LYS A 174 10.74 1.56 1.37
C LYS A 174 10.63 2.04 -0.07
N THR A 175 10.15 3.25 -0.27
CA THR A 175 9.96 3.81 -1.63
C THR A 175 11.25 4.33 -2.26
N GLY A 176 12.26 4.62 -1.43
CA GLY A 176 13.45 5.36 -1.82
C GLY A 176 13.28 6.89 -1.83
N TYR A 177 12.13 7.39 -1.34
CA TYR A 177 11.84 8.84 -1.19
C TYR A 177 11.65 9.24 0.28
N ARG A 178 12.31 8.53 1.22
CA ARG A 178 12.17 8.69 2.67
C ARG A 178 10.74 8.49 3.18
N SER A 179 9.96 7.70 2.44
CA SER A 179 8.64 7.20 2.83
C SER A 179 8.59 5.68 2.70
N ALA A 180 7.63 5.02 3.38
CA ALA A 180 7.43 3.60 3.26
C ALA A 180 5.93 3.24 3.24
N GLU A 181 5.59 2.15 2.54
CA GLU A 181 4.26 1.57 2.51
C GLU A 181 4.12 0.44 3.53
N ILE A 182 3.15 0.53 4.42
CA ILE A 182 2.70 -0.61 5.23
C ILE A 182 1.85 -1.52 4.35
N THR A 183 2.35 -2.73 4.13
CA THR A 183 1.74 -3.71 3.23
C THR A 183 1.84 -5.13 3.80
N ASP A 184 1.45 -6.17 3.04
CA ASP A 184 1.53 -7.59 3.38
C ASP A 184 0.92 -7.96 4.75
N CYS A 185 -0.09 -7.21 5.18
CA CYS A 185 -0.72 -7.38 6.49
C CYS A 185 -1.54 -8.68 6.57
N ALA A 186 -1.08 -9.64 7.34
CA ALA A 186 -1.68 -10.95 7.51
C ALA A 186 -1.88 -11.33 8.97
N VAL A 187 -3.04 -11.90 9.29
CA VAL A 187 -3.33 -12.49 10.62
C VAL A 187 -4.00 -13.84 10.41
N LYS A 188 -3.49 -14.89 11.07
CA LYS A 188 -4.15 -16.19 11.11
C LYS A 188 -5.61 -16.02 11.56
N PRO A 189 -6.59 -16.72 10.93
CA PRO A 189 -8.01 -16.57 11.28
C PRO A 189 -8.30 -16.68 12.77
N ASP A 190 -7.70 -17.67 13.45
CA ASP A 190 -7.93 -17.96 14.87
C ASP A 190 -7.38 -16.87 15.83
N TYR A 191 -6.54 -15.97 15.32
CA TYR A 191 -5.93 -14.87 16.08
C TYR A 191 -6.47 -13.49 15.69
N ARG A 192 -7.48 -13.44 14.82
CA ARG A 192 -8.15 -12.16 14.47
C ARG A 192 -8.90 -11.59 15.66
N GLY A 193 -9.09 -10.28 15.68
CA GLY A 193 -9.75 -9.59 16.80
C GLY A 193 -8.82 -9.22 17.96
N ASN A 194 -7.59 -9.74 18.02
CA ASN A 194 -6.60 -9.46 19.07
C ASN A 194 -5.72 -8.24 18.79
N GLN A 195 -6.09 -7.39 17.85
CA GLN A 195 -5.39 -6.14 17.50
C GLN A 195 -3.91 -6.33 17.10
N LEU A 196 -3.48 -7.52 16.67
CA LEU A 196 -2.07 -7.84 16.39
C LEU A 196 -1.44 -6.93 15.33
N LEU A 197 -2.20 -6.53 14.31
CA LEU A 197 -1.70 -5.62 13.27
C LEU A 197 -1.33 -4.24 13.83
N HIS A 198 -2.02 -3.75 14.86
CA HIS A 198 -1.67 -2.45 15.44
C HIS A 198 -0.23 -2.47 16.01
N TYR A 199 0.13 -3.53 16.72
CA TYR A 199 1.47 -3.66 17.30
C TYR A 199 2.55 -3.88 16.25
N LEU A 200 2.23 -4.62 15.18
CA LEU A 200 3.14 -4.81 14.04
C LEU A 200 3.42 -3.50 13.32
N VAL A 201 2.38 -2.69 13.09
CA VAL A 201 2.55 -1.40 12.43
C VAL A 201 3.34 -0.44 13.31
N LEU A 202 3.06 -0.37 14.62
CA LEU A 202 3.84 0.46 15.55
C LEU A 202 5.33 0.04 15.62
N ASP A 203 5.62 -1.26 15.60
CA ASP A 203 7.00 -1.77 15.56
C ASP A 203 7.70 -1.38 14.24
N LEU A 204 7.01 -1.53 13.10
CA LEU A 204 7.52 -1.10 11.80
C LEU A 204 7.72 0.42 11.71
N GLU A 205 6.83 1.23 12.30
CA GLU A 205 6.99 2.68 12.38
C GLU A 205 8.26 3.06 13.14
N GLU A 206 8.55 2.38 14.24
CA GLU A 206 9.76 2.60 15.01
C GLU A 206 11.03 2.23 14.22
N GLU A 207 11.02 1.09 13.53
CA GLU A 207 12.14 0.68 12.68
C GLU A 207 12.33 1.62 11.48
N CYS A 208 11.23 2.05 10.84
CA CYS A 208 11.27 3.06 9.78
C CYS A 208 11.91 4.39 10.25
N ARG A 209 11.59 4.86 11.47
CA ARG A 209 12.23 6.07 12.04
C ARG A 209 13.75 5.90 12.19
N LYS A 210 14.21 4.74 12.65
CA LYS A 210 15.65 4.44 12.79
C LYS A 210 16.38 4.49 11.45
N GLU A 211 15.69 4.15 10.35
CA GLU A 211 16.22 4.25 9.00
C GLU A 211 16.03 5.64 8.34
N GLY A 212 15.55 6.63 9.08
CA GLY A 212 15.37 8.00 8.59
C GLY A 212 14.16 8.19 7.67
N ILE A 213 13.20 7.28 7.72
CA ILE A 213 11.90 7.42 7.05
C ILE A 213 11.03 8.34 7.89
N ASN A 214 10.45 9.35 7.28
CA ASN A 214 9.69 10.40 7.96
C ASN A 214 8.18 10.28 7.76
N HIS A 215 7.75 9.56 6.73
CA HIS A 215 6.35 9.39 6.38
C HIS A 215 6.05 7.94 6.02
N ILE A 216 4.87 7.53 6.41
CA ILE A 216 4.40 6.17 6.18
C ILE A 216 2.98 6.24 5.62
N PHE A 217 2.68 5.33 4.70
CA PHE A 217 1.35 5.23 4.11
C PHE A 217 0.94 3.78 3.97
N SER A 218 -0.34 3.53 3.71
CA SER A 218 -0.85 2.21 3.42
C SER A 218 -1.93 2.30 2.34
N ILE A 219 -1.87 1.40 1.37
CA ILE A 219 -2.87 1.25 0.31
C ILE A 219 -3.72 0.03 0.65
N THR A 220 -4.89 0.26 1.25
CA THR A 220 -5.75 -0.79 1.79
C THR A 220 -6.91 -1.10 0.86
N ARG A 221 -7.34 -2.37 0.78
CA ARG A 221 -8.58 -2.72 0.05
C ARG A 221 -9.75 -1.91 0.61
N ALA A 222 -10.46 -1.16 -0.24
CA ALA A 222 -11.55 -0.27 0.20
C ALA A 222 -12.66 -1.02 0.96
N ARG A 223 -12.95 -2.26 0.55
CA ARG A 223 -13.94 -3.14 1.22
C ARG A 223 -13.43 -3.82 2.51
N SER A 224 -12.15 -3.69 2.87
CA SER A 224 -11.59 -4.32 4.07
C SER A 224 -11.81 -3.47 5.32
N THR A 225 -12.93 -3.65 6.01
CA THR A 225 -13.21 -2.93 7.27
C THR A 225 -12.05 -3.07 8.27
N GLY A 226 -11.51 -4.28 8.44
CA GLY A 226 -10.46 -4.55 9.44
C GLY A 226 -9.19 -3.75 9.19
N MET A 227 -8.68 -3.70 7.96
CA MET A 227 -7.43 -2.98 7.66
C MET A 227 -7.63 -1.46 7.71
N ASN A 228 -8.73 -0.94 7.12
CA ASN A 228 -9.05 0.48 7.22
C ASN A 228 -9.24 0.94 8.68
N MET A 229 -9.86 0.12 9.53
CA MET A 229 -9.95 0.39 10.97
C MET A 229 -8.57 0.41 11.65
N THR A 230 -7.70 -0.50 11.27
CA THR A 230 -6.35 -0.60 11.87
C THR A 230 -5.57 0.69 11.63
N VAL A 231 -5.43 1.12 10.38
CA VAL A 231 -4.68 2.34 10.05
C VAL A 231 -5.34 3.60 10.63
N LYS A 232 -6.68 3.69 10.60
CA LYS A 232 -7.41 4.82 11.20
C LYS A 232 -7.16 4.93 12.70
N ARG A 233 -7.21 3.82 13.45
CA ARG A 233 -6.96 3.80 14.90
C ARG A 233 -5.51 4.14 15.27
N LEU A 234 -4.57 3.90 14.37
CA LEU A 234 -3.18 4.30 14.50
C LEU A 234 -2.94 5.78 14.16
N GLY A 235 -3.96 6.51 13.70
CA GLY A 235 -3.88 7.95 13.44
C GLY A 235 -3.62 8.32 11.99
N TYR A 236 -3.59 7.34 11.07
CA TYR A 236 -3.47 7.62 9.66
C TYR A 236 -4.67 8.42 9.14
N GLN A 237 -4.40 9.35 8.25
CA GLN A 237 -5.41 10.16 7.59
C GLN A 237 -5.78 9.55 6.25
N TYR A 238 -7.08 9.53 5.93
CA TYR A 238 -7.56 9.11 4.62
C TYR A 238 -7.30 10.20 3.58
N GLU A 239 -6.68 9.83 2.47
CA GLU A 239 -6.25 10.78 1.43
C GLU A 239 -6.80 10.47 0.03
N GLY A 240 -7.71 9.53 -0.09
CA GLY A 240 -8.42 9.23 -1.35
C GLY A 240 -8.58 7.75 -1.62
N THR A 241 -9.21 7.44 -2.76
CA THR A 241 -9.45 6.07 -3.22
C THR A 241 -8.98 5.91 -4.65
N LEU A 242 -8.11 4.95 -4.89
CA LEU A 242 -7.66 4.52 -6.22
C LEU A 242 -8.68 3.51 -6.77
N ILE A 243 -9.41 3.91 -7.80
CA ILE A 243 -10.52 3.12 -8.37
C ILE A 243 -9.97 1.94 -9.18
N ASN A 244 -10.54 0.75 -9.00
CA ASN A 244 -10.18 -0.47 -9.72
C ASN A 244 -8.65 -0.65 -9.83
N ASN A 245 -7.96 -0.54 -8.68
CA ASN A 245 -6.51 -0.40 -8.64
C ASN A 245 -5.74 -1.72 -8.74
N CYS A 246 -6.23 -2.76 -8.07
CA CYS A 246 -5.57 -4.07 -8.03
C CYS A 246 -6.56 -5.18 -8.35
N ILE A 247 -6.07 -6.26 -8.97
CA ILE A 247 -6.83 -7.50 -9.15
C ILE A 247 -6.68 -8.33 -7.88
N ILE A 248 -7.80 -8.52 -7.18
CA ILE A 248 -7.86 -9.36 -6.00
C ILE A 248 -8.84 -10.52 -6.29
N THR A 249 -8.36 -11.74 -6.14
CA THR A 249 -9.11 -12.97 -6.42
C THR A 249 -9.61 -13.01 -7.89
N SER A 250 -10.74 -12.42 -8.21
CA SER A 250 -11.42 -12.55 -9.52
C SER A 250 -11.76 -11.21 -10.19
N GLY A 251 -11.30 -10.10 -9.66
CA GLY A 251 -11.63 -8.79 -10.25
C GLY A 251 -10.87 -7.62 -9.67
N PHE A 252 -11.03 -6.48 -10.32
CA PHE A 252 -10.46 -5.24 -9.82
C PHE A 252 -11.16 -4.77 -8.55
N GLU A 253 -10.38 -4.28 -7.60
CA GLU A 253 -10.86 -3.66 -6.37
C GLU A 253 -10.31 -2.24 -6.20
N ASP A 254 -11.12 -1.41 -5.56
CA ASP A 254 -10.72 -0.08 -5.14
C ASP A 254 -9.82 -0.17 -3.90
N MET A 255 -8.87 0.77 -3.83
CA MET A 255 -7.90 0.82 -2.73
C MET A 255 -7.93 2.21 -2.08
N ASN A 256 -8.08 2.25 -0.75
CA ASN A 256 -8.00 3.48 0.02
C ASN A 256 -6.55 3.82 0.35
N VAL A 257 -6.18 5.08 0.17
CA VAL A 257 -4.87 5.62 0.55
C VAL A 257 -4.97 6.26 1.92
N TRP A 258 -4.08 5.88 2.82
CA TRP A 258 -3.95 6.39 4.17
C TRP A 258 -2.51 6.78 4.43
N SER A 259 -2.24 7.90 5.07
CA SER A 259 -0.88 8.33 5.38
C SER A 259 -0.73 8.93 6.76
N GLN A 260 0.51 8.92 7.27
CA GLN A 260 0.88 9.52 8.54
C GLN A 260 2.33 9.99 8.52
N ALA A 261 2.60 11.14 9.14
CA ALA A 261 3.96 11.56 9.45
C ALA A 261 4.47 10.81 10.68
N LEU A 262 5.68 10.26 10.60
CA LEU A 262 6.37 9.67 11.74
C LEU A 262 7.00 10.80 12.59
N LYS A 263 6.51 10.94 13.81
CA LYS A 263 7.01 11.93 14.79
C LYS A 263 8.22 11.42 15.53
#